data_378687e8b94b092fe125a8eed7b334c6
#
_entry.id   378687e8b94b092fe125a8eed7b334c6
#
_cell.length_a   1.000
_cell.length_b   1.000
_cell.length_c   1.000
_cell.angle_alpha   90.00
_cell.angle_beta   90.00
_cell.angle_gamma   90.00
#
_symmetry.space_group_name_H-M   'P 1'
#
loop_
_entity.id
_entity.type
_entity.pdbx_description
1 polymer ?
#
loop_
_entity_poly.entity_id
_entity_poly.type
_entity_poly.pdbx_seq_one_letter_code
_entity_poly.pdbx_strand_id
1 'polypeptide(L)'
;MAVLLPEIETFLQCETPQAWIDEAKKPENMDILLIDHANCEKKAAFTALNLIMKYTELEDLQHKMSRLAREELRHFEQVAAIMKKRSVTYRYLEASKYADRLRQHLRKTAKERLTDILIIGAYIEARSCERFFRVAPHLDDELNHFYNALIKSEGRHYQDYLKLAEQYAEQSIDERIAFFGEVEKAAILTPDSVFRFHSGMPA
;
A
#
# COMPACT_ATOMS: atom_id res chain seq x y z
N MET A 1 -4.80 -20.95 -3.59
CA MET A 1 -3.98 -19.95 -2.90
C MET A 1 -3.51 -18.94 -3.93
N ALA A 2 -3.58 -17.65 -3.61
CA ALA A 2 -2.96 -16.63 -4.43
C ALA A 2 -1.43 -16.80 -4.38
N VAL A 3 -0.76 -16.34 -5.42
CA VAL A 3 0.71 -16.38 -5.53
C VAL A 3 1.18 -14.94 -5.55
N LEU A 4 2.16 -14.60 -4.75
CA LEU A 4 2.83 -13.30 -4.82
C LEU A 4 3.56 -13.20 -6.17
N LEU A 5 3.52 -12.04 -6.81
CA LEU A 5 4.25 -11.82 -8.05
C LEU A 5 5.77 -11.86 -7.75
N PRO A 6 6.58 -12.66 -8.49
CA PRO A 6 8.02 -12.74 -8.25
C PRO A 6 8.74 -11.39 -8.33
N GLU A 7 8.25 -10.49 -9.19
CA GLU A 7 8.80 -9.14 -9.30
C GLU A 7 8.59 -8.30 -8.04
N ILE A 8 7.54 -8.54 -7.24
CA ILE A 8 7.33 -7.86 -5.96
C ILE A 8 8.36 -8.31 -4.92
N GLU A 9 8.70 -9.61 -4.89
CA GLU A 9 9.72 -10.13 -3.99
C GLU A 9 11.11 -9.53 -4.26
N THR A 10 11.43 -9.28 -5.54
CA THR A 10 12.70 -8.63 -5.92
C THR A 10 12.67 -7.12 -5.78
N PHE A 11 11.52 -6.49 -5.91
CA PHE A 11 11.34 -5.04 -5.78
C PHE A 11 11.42 -4.58 -4.33
N LEU A 12 10.82 -5.33 -3.41
CA LEU A 12 10.90 -5.08 -1.97
C LEU A 12 12.25 -5.56 -1.43
N GLN A 13 12.99 -4.70 -0.74
CA GLN A 13 14.33 -5.01 -0.23
C GLN A 13 14.32 -5.75 1.12
N CYS A 14 13.16 -5.98 1.70
CA CYS A 14 12.97 -6.83 2.88
C CYS A 14 11.57 -7.43 2.89
N GLU A 15 11.44 -8.56 3.53
CA GLU A 15 10.15 -9.15 3.86
C GLU A 15 9.52 -8.43 5.06
N THR A 16 8.20 -8.54 5.20
CA THR A 16 7.52 -8.13 6.44
C THR A 16 8.07 -8.93 7.62
N PRO A 17 8.55 -8.27 8.69
CA PRO A 17 9.07 -8.96 9.86
C PRO A 17 8.05 -9.89 10.51
N GLN A 18 8.51 -11.06 10.97
CA GLN A 18 7.64 -12.03 11.65
C GLN A 18 6.94 -11.42 12.86
N ALA A 19 7.61 -10.50 13.59
CA ALA A 19 7.02 -9.79 14.71
C ALA A 19 5.76 -8.99 14.33
N TRP A 20 5.72 -8.38 13.12
CA TRP A 20 4.53 -7.70 12.62
C TRP A 20 3.40 -8.71 12.32
N ILE A 21 3.72 -9.86 11.71
CA ILE A 21 2.74 -10.92 11.44
C ILE A 21 2.17 -11.46 12.76
N ASP A 22 3.02 -11.64 13.77
CA ASP A 22 2.61 -12.10 15.09
C ASP A 22 1.66 -11.12 15.79
N GLU A 23 1.86 -9.80 15.60
CA GLU A 23 0.91 -8.78 16.04
C GLU A 23 -0.39 -8.81 15.22
N ALA A 24 -0.30 -8.92 13.90
CA ALA A 24 -1.44 -8.86 13.00
C ALA A 24 -2.46 -10.00 13.23
N LYS A 25 -1.98 -11.18 13.64
CA LYS A 25 -2.85 -12.35 13.90
C LYS A 25 -3.49 -12.38 15.28
N LYS A 26 -3.13 -11.45 16.19
CA LYS A 26 -3.72 -11.39 17.53
C LYS A 26 -5.19 -10.97 17.44
N PRO A 27 -6.12 -11.68 18.12
CA PRO A 27 -7.53 -11.31 18.10
C PRO A 27 -7.80 -9.87 18.54
N GLU A 28 -7.07 -9.36 19.54
CA GLU A 28 -7.20 -8.01 20.05
C GLU A 28 -6.77 -6.92 19.04
N ASN A 29 -5.98 -7.27 18.05
CA ASN A 29 -5.52 -6.34 16.99
C ASN A 29 -6.38 -6.41 15.72
N MET A 30 -7.33 -7.34 15.64
CA MET A 30 -8.14 -7.53 14.43
C MET A 30 -8.95 -6.29 14.07
N ASP A 31 -9.57 -5.63 15.06
CA ASP A 31 -10.30 -4.39 14.85
C ASP A 31 -9.40 -3.30 14.28
N ILE A 32 -8.19 -3.15 14.85
CA ILE A 32 -7.21 -2.16 14.41
C ILE A 32 -6.76 -2.45 12.97
N LEU A 33 -6.47 -3.72 12.67
CA LEU A 33 -6.06 -4.16 11.33
C LEU A 33 -7.11 -3.80 10.27
N LEU A 34 -8.38 -4.12 10.53
CA LEU A 34 -9.49 -3.85 9.61
C LEU A 34 -9.77 -2.35 9.46
N ILE A 35 -9.81 -1.59 10.57
CA ILE A 35 -10.03 -0.14 10.52
C ILE A 35 -8.90 0.56 9.76
N ASP A 36 -7.64 0.19 10.03
CA ASP A 36 -6.52 0.82 9.35
C ASP A 36 -6.44 0.41 7.88
N HIS A 37 -6.75 -0.85 7.55
CA HIS A 37 -6.89 -1.30 6.16
C HIS A 37 -7.94 -0.45 5.42
N ALA A 38 -9.14 -0.28 5.97
CA ALA A 38 -10.15 0.60 5.39
C ALA A 38 -9.67 2.05 5.21
N ASN A 39 -8.81 2.54 6.12
CA ASN A 39 -8.17 3.85 5.98
C ASN A 39 -7.12 3.88 4.86
N CYS A 40 -6.38 2.80 4.65
CA CYS A 40 -5.40 2.68 3.57
C CYS A 40 -6.08 2.76 2.20
N GLU A 41 -7.18 2.01 1.99
CA GLU A 41 -7.95 2.03 0.75
C GLU A 41 -8.47 3.45 0.41
N LYS A 42 -9.02 4.16 1.39
CA LYS A 42 -9.45 5.56 1.19
C LYS A 42 -8.29 6.49 0.84
N LYS A 43 -7.12 6.31 1.46
CA LYS A 43 -5.94 7.13 1.18
C LYS A 43 -5.37 6.83 -0.20
N ALA A 44 -5.38 5.57 -0.65
CA ALA A 44 -4.98 5.16 -1.99
C ALA A 44 -5.91 5.78 -3.04
N ALA A 45 -7.24 5.67 -2.87
CA ALA A 45 -8.22 6.32 -3.73
C ALA A 45 -8.03 7.86 -3.78
N PHE A 46 -7.82 8.50 -2.63
CA PHE A 46 -7.59 9.95 -2.55
C PHE A 46 -6.29 10.36 -3.26
N THR A 47 -5.23 9.56 -3.15
CA THR A 47 -3.96 9.81 -3.84
C THR A 47 -4.16 9.75 -5.36
N ALA A 48 -4.87 8.75 -5.86
CA ALA A 48 -5.19 8.61 -7.28
C ALA A 48 -6.04 9.79 -7.80
N LEU A 49 -7.06 10.19 -7.06
CA LEU A 49 -7.89 11.36 -7.39
C LEU A 49 -7.07 12.66 -7.44
N ASN A 50 -6.17 12.87 -6.49
CA ASN A 50 -5.26 14.02 -6.50
C ASN A 50 -4.34 14.04 -7.74
N LEU A 51 -3.84 12.88 -8.16
CA LEU A 51 -3.04 12.78 -9.38
C LEU A 51 -3.87 13.13 -10.62
N ILE A 52 -5.10 12.65 -10.72
CA ILE A 52 -6.04 13.01 -11.80
C ILE A 52 -6.27 14.52 -11.84
N MET A 53 -6.55 15.14 -10.71
CA MET A 53 -6.85 16.58 -10.64
C MET A 53 -5.64 17.45 -10.99
N LYS A 54 -4.44 16.98 -10.66
CA LYS A 54 -3.21 17.78 -10.81
C LYS A 54 -2.58 17.66 -12.19
N TYR A 55 -2.66 16.50 -12.83
CA TYR A 55 -1.97 16.18 -14.09
C TYR A 55 -2.99 15.86 -15.19
N THR A 56 -3.83 16.85 -15.51
CA THR A 56 -4.96 16.72 -16.44
C THR A 56 -4.55 16.43 -17.88
N GLU A 57 -3.32 16.79 -18.26
CA GLU A 57 -2.75 16.60 -19.59
C GLU A 57 -2.15 15.20 -19.83
N LEU A 58 -2.04 14.36 -18.79
CA LEU A 58 -1.42 13.04 -18.86
C LEU A 58 -2.50 11.95 -19.01
N GLU A 59 -2.91 11.67 -20.24
CA GLU A 59 -4.05 10.79 -20.56
C GLU A 59 -3.93 9.39 -19.94
N ASP A 60 -2.78 8.72 -20.09
CA ASP A 60 -2.57 7.38 -19.52
C ASP A 60 -2.67 7.38 -18.00
N LEU A 61 -2.13 8.42 -17.35
CA LEU A 61 -2.24 8.61 -15.90
C LEU A 61 -3.72 8.79 -15.51
N GLN A 62 -4.47 9.63 -16.24
CA GLN A 62 -5.90 9.84 -16.01
C GLN A 62 -6.65 8.51 -16.03
N HIS A 63 -6.45 7.70 -17.06
CA HIS A 63 -7.11 6.41 -17.23
C HIS A 63 -6.77 5.42 -16.11
N LYS A 64 -5.47 5.24 -15.81
CA LYS A 64 -5.00 4.27 -14.82
C LYS A 64 -5.42 4.67 -13.41
N MET A 65 -5.22 5.93 -13.02
CA MET A 65 -5.60 6.43 -11.69
C MET A 65 -7.12 6.47 -11.49
N SER A 66 -7.90 6.76 -12.53
CA SER A 66 -9.36 6.68 -12.46
C SER A 66 -9.85 5.25 -12.19
N ARG A 67 -9.24 4.25 -12.83
CA ARG A 67 -9.54 2.84 -12.55
C ARG A 67 -9.14 2.47 -11.13
N LEU A 68 -7.90 2.79 -10.73
CA LEU A 68 -7.38 2.53 -9.39
C LEU A 68 -8.30 3.13 -8.32
N ALA A 69 -8.64 4.42 -8.41
CA ALA A 69 -9.50 5.07 -7.43
C ALA A 69 -10.85 4.36 -7.23
N ARG A 70 -11.47 3.85 -8.30
CA ARG A 70 -12.72 3.10 -8.19
C ARG A 70 -12.52 1.72 -7.55
N GLU A 71 -11.40 1.07 -7.82
CA GLU A 71 -11.06 -0.23 -7.23
C GLU A 71 -10.80 -0.07 -5.74
N GLU A 72 -10.02 0.93 -5.33
CA GLU A 72 -9.74 1.23 -3.92
C GLU A 72 -11.01 1.58 -3.11
N LEU A 73 -11.91 2.38 -3.70
CA LEU A 73 -13.19 2.68 -3.06
C LEU A 73 -14.06 1.41 -2.90
N ARG A 74 -14.00 0.49 -3.87
CA ARG A 74 -14.69 -0.80 -3.75
C ARG A 74 -14.04 -1.70 -2.69
N HIS A 75 -12.71 -1.73 -2.58
CA HIS A 75 -12.00 -2.44 -1.52
C HIS A 75 -12.40 -1.86 -0.15
N PHE A 76 -12.43 -0.54 -0.02
CA PHE A 76 -12.94 0.13 1.19
C PHE A 76 -14.36 -0.33 1.56
N GLU A 77 -15.28 -0.38 0.60
CA GLU A 77 -16.67 -0.85 0.83
C GLU A 77 -16.69 -2.32 1.30
N GLN A 78 -15.84 -3.16 0.74
CA GLN A 78 -15.72 -4.57 1.13
C GLN A 78 -15.19 -4.71 2.57
N VAL A 79 -14.13 -3.98 2.92
CA VAL A 79 -13.61 -3.96 4.30
C VAL A 79 -14.67 -3.45 5.27
N ALA A 80 -15.37 -2.37 4.93
CA ALA A 80 -16.43 -1.80 5.75
C ALA A 80 -17.59 -2.79 5.95
N ALA A 81 -17.93 -3.59 4.95
CA ALA A 81 -18.94 -4.65 5.07
C ALA A 81 -18.49 -5.77 6.02
N ILE A 82 -17.21 -6.19 5.93
CA ILE A 82 -16.62 -7.18 6.86
C ILE A 82 -16.64 -6.62 8.29
N MET A 83 -16.23 -5.37 8.49
CA MET A 83 -16.25 -4.71 9.79
C MET A 83 -17.67 -4.70 10.38
N LYS A 84 -18.68 -4.32 9.58
CA LYS A 84 -20.09 -4.32 10.00
C LYS A 84 -20.54 -5.71 10.43
N LYS A 85 -20.23 -6.75 9.65
CA LYS A 85 -20.57 -8.15 9.95
C LYS A 85 -19.93 -8.61 11.28
N ARG A 86 -18.72 -8.13 11.57
CA ARG A 86 -17.95 -8.46 12.79
C ARG A 86 -18.23 -7.54 13.97
N SER A 87 -19.17 -6.60 13.84
CA SER A 87 -19.48 -5.59 14.87
C SER A 87 -18.28 -4.71 15.26
N VAL A 88 -17.33 -4.52 14.32
CA VAL A 88 -16.19 -3.62 14.50
C VAL A 88 -16.66 -2.18 14.33
N THR A 89 -16.53 -1.37 15.37
CA THR A 89 -16.89 0.05 15.31
C THR A 89 -15.82 0.86 14.59
N TYR A 90 -16.20 1.50 13.48
CA TYR A 90 -15.28 2.36 12.73
C TYR A 90 -14.98 3.63 13.55
N ARG A 91 -13.73 3.82 13.92
CA ARG A 91 -13.27 4.94 14.74
C ARG A 91 -11.99 5.54 14.17
N TYR A 92 -11.67 6.74 14.59
CA TYR A 92 -10.39 7.37 14.23
C TYR A 92 -9.20 6.55 14.76
N LEU A 93 -8.23 6.34 13.91
CA LEU A 93 -6.91 5.82 14.28
C LEU A 93 -5.83 6.79 13.79
N GLU A 94 -4.87 7.07 14.64
CA GLU A 94 -3.65 7.74 14.22
C GLU A 94 -2.93 6.89 13.18
N ALA A 95 -2.44 7.52 12.11
CA ALA A 95 -1.71 6.81 11.05
C ALA A 95 -0.32 6.38 11.52
N SER A 96 0.21 5.28 10.94
CA SER A 96 1.63 4.96 11.08
C SER A 96 2.50 6.02 10.39
N LYS A 97 3.79 6.03 10.70
CA LYS A 97 4.77 6.94 10.10
C LYS A 97 5.27 6.49 8.72
N TYR A 98 4.85 5.33 8.24
CA TYR A 98 5.36 4.69 7.02
C TYR A 98 5.31 5.62 5.78
N ALA A 99 4.10 6.09 5.43
CA ALA A 99 3.93 6.94 4.26
C ALA A 99 4.65 8.29 4.39
N ASP A 100 4.71 8.85 5.59
CA ASP A 100 5.42 10.12 5.86
C ASP A 100 6.93 9.94 5.70
N ARG A 101 7.50 8.83 6.19
CA ARG A 101 8.92 8.49 5.99
C ARG A 101 9.29 8.45 4.51
N LEU A 102 8.46 7.84 3.66
CA LEU A 102 8.69 7.85 2.22
C LEU A 102 8.55 9.27 1.63
N ARG A 103 7.48 9.99 1.97
CA ARG A 103 7.15 11.31 1.38
C ARG A 103 8.11 12.42 1.75
N GLN A 104 8.86 12.31 2.85
CA GLN A 104 9.91 13.27 3.23
C GLN A 104 10.99 13.43 2.15
N HIS A 105 11.16 12.45 1.28
CA HIS A 105 12.17 12.40 0.24
C HIS A 105 11.68 12.85 -1.14
N LEU A 106 10.44 13.37 -1.24
CA LEU A 106 9.90 13.88 -2.50
C LEU A 106 10.71 15.07 -3.01
N ARG A 107 11.14 15.00 -4.26
CA ARG A 107 11.82 16.10 -4.96
C ARG A 107 10.85 17.27 -5.21
N LYS A 108 11.41 18.44 -5.50
CA LYS A 108 10.65 19.71 -5.52
C LYS A 108 10.10 20.07 -6.90
N THR A 109 10.80 19.70 -7.98
CA THR A 109 10.35 20.02 -9.36
C THR A 109 9.11 19.19 -9.69
N ALA A 110 8.22 19.73 -10.52
CA ALA A 110 6.92 19.09 -10.79
C ALA A 110 7.06 17.69 -11.39
N LYS A 111 7.97 17.50 -12.36
CA LYS A 111 8.19 16.23 -13.05
C LYS A 111 8.84 15.19 -12.14
N GLU A 112 9.95 15.57 -11.48
CA GLU A 112 10.63 14.67 -10.55
C GLU A 112 9.71 14.26 -9.39
N ARG A 113 8.90 15.21 -8.90
CA ARG A 113 7.92 14.95 -7.83
C ARG A 113 6.83 13.97 -8.28
N LEU A 114 6.36 14.06 -9.52
CA LEU A 114 5.42 13.08 -10.07
C LEU A 114 6.05 11.69 -10.09
N THR A 115 7.26 11.57 -10.66
CA THR A 115 8.01 10.30 -10.68
C THR A 115 8.16 9.71 -9.27
N ASP A 116 8.55 10.53 -8.30
CA ASP A 116 8.71 10.09 -6.91
C ASP A 116 7.38 9.62 -6.29
N ILE A 117 6.29 10.34 -6.52
CA ILE A 117 4.95 9.93 -6.02
C ILE A 117 4.53 8.59 -6.62
N LEU A 118 4.79 8.38 -7.90
CA LEU A 118 4.47 7.14 -8.59
C LEU A 118 5.34 5.96 -8.07
N ILE A 119 6.64 6.18 -7.84
CA ILE A 119 7.52 5.16 -7.24
C ILE A 119 7.07 4.83 -5.82
N ILE A 120 6.74 5.83 -5.00
CA ILE A 120 6.20 5.62 -3.64
C ILE A 120 4.88 4.85 -3.70
N GLY A 121 4.00 5.18 -4.66
CA GLY A 121 2.78 4.41 -4.91
C GLY A 121 3.09 2.94 -5.19
N ALA A 122 4.04 2.65 -6.09
CA ALA A 122 4.45 1.28 -6.37
C ALA A 122 4.95 0.54 -5.11
N TYR A 123 5.74 1.19 -4.24
CA TYR A 123 6.18 0.58 -2.97
C TYR A 123 5.02 0.30 -2.01
N ILE A 124 4.05 1.21 -1.90
CA ILE A 124 2.87 1.02 -1.04
C ILE A 124 2.06 -0.19 -1.52
N GLU A 125 1.76 -0.26 -2.82
CA GLU A 125 0.99 -1.38 -3.40
C GLU A 125 1.74 -2.72 -3.30
N ALA A 126 3.04 -2.72 -3.61
CA ALA A 126 3.88 -3.90 -3.46
C ALA A 126 3.89 -4.41 -2.00
N ARG A 127 4.02 -3.50 -1.03
CA ARG A 127 3.98 -3.85 0.40
C ARG A 127 2.61 -4.31 0.85
N SER A 128 1.52 -3.71 0.34
CA SER A 128 0.15 -4.19 0.58
C SER A 128 -0.01 -5.63 0.10
N CYS A 129 0.41 -5.90 -1.14
CA CYS A 129 0.36 -7.21 -1.76
C CYS A 129 1.12 -8.27 -0.93
N GLU A 130 2.36 -7.96 -0.52
CA GLU A 130 3.20 -8.85 0.28
C GLU A 130 2.60 -9.09 1.67
N ARG A 131 2.05 -8.05 2.34
CA ARG A 131 1.41 -8.20 3.65
C ARG A 131 0.11 -9.01 3.58
N PHE A 132 -0.70 -8.81 2.57
CA PHE A 132 -1.87 -9.66 2.34
C PHE A 132 -1.47 -11.13 2.16
N PHE A 133 -0.47 -11.38 1.33
CA PHE A 133 0.04 -12.73 1.09
C PHE A 133 0.55 -13.40 2.38
N ARG A 134 1.29 -12.65 3.20
CA ARG A 134 1.89 -13.18 4.41
C ARG A 134 0.91 -13.35 5.57
N VAL A 135 -0.05 -12.46 5.73
CA VAL A 135 -0.96 -12.52 6.89
C VAL A 135 -2.18 -13.41 6.64
N ALA A 136 -2.65 -13.52 5.39
CA ALA A 136 -3.86 -14.28 5.05
C ALA A 136 -3.87 -15.71 5.61
N PRO A 137 -2.78 -16.51 5.54
CA PRO A 137 -2.77 -17.88 6.08
C PRO A 137 -2.98 -17.99 7.60
N HIS A 138 -2.85 -16.89 8.33
CA HIS A 138 -2.96 -16.83 9.79
C HIS A 138 -4.31 -16.30 10.28
N LEU A 139 -5.20 -15.95 9.35
CA LEU A 139 -6.52 -15.40 9.63
C LEU A 139 -7.61 -16.46 9.41
N ASP A 140 -8.83 -16.14 9.84
CA ASP A 140 -9.98 -17.02 9.56
C ASP A 140 -10.31 -17.10 8.07
N ASP A 141 -11.13 -18.06 7.68
CA ASP A 141 -11.45 -18.38 6.28
C ASP A 141 -11.99 -17.16 5.50
N GLU A 142 -12.80 -16.30 6.12
CA GLU A 142 -13.37 -15.11 5.48
C GLU A 142 -12.28 -14.10 5.12
N LEU A 143 -11.43 -13.77 6.08
CA LEU A 143 -10.32 -12.82 5.86
C LEU A 143 -9.22 -13.42 4.99
N ASN A 144 -8.92 -14.70 5.14
CA ASN A 144 -8.00 -15.41 4.26
C ASN A 144 -8.47 -15.31 2.81
N HIS A 145 -9.74 -15.62 2.54
CA HIS A 145 -10.31 -15.52 1.19
C HIS A 145 -10.27 -14.08 0.66
N PHE A 146 -10.67 -13.13 1.49
CA PHE A 146 -10.71 -11.71 1.14
C PHE A 146 -9.31 -11.17 0.79
N TYR A 147 -8.31 -11.38 1.63
CA TYR A 147 -6.95 -10.89 1.38
C TYR A 147 -6.29 -11.57 0.18
N ASN A 148 -6.50 -12.87 -0.01
CA ASN A 148 -6.05 -13.55 -1.23
C ASN A 148 -6.70 -12.98 -2.51
N ALA A 149 -7.94 -12.50 -2.45
CA ALA A 149 -8.60 -11.87 -3.60
C ALA A 149 -8.00 -10.50 -3.95
N LEU A 150 -7.51 -9.74 -2.97
CA LEU A 150 -6.87 -8.43 -3.17
C LEU A 150 -5.50 -8.51 -3.82
N ILE A 151 -4.72 -9.57 -3.59
CA ILE A 151 -3.35 -9.71 -4.10
C ILE A 151 -3.24 -9.45 -5.60
N LYS A 152 -4.24 -9.87 -6.38
CA LYS A 152 -4.25 -9.65 -7.84
C LYS A 152 -4.45 -8.19 -8.23
N SER A 153 -5.30 -7.45 -7.53
CA SER A 153 -5.53 -6.03 -7.78
C SER A 153 -4.33 -5.19 -7.35
N GLU A 154 -3.80 -5.42 -6.17
CA GLU A 154 -2.63 -4.71 -5.65
C GLU A 154 -1.39 -4.94 -6.52
N GLY A 155 -1.17 -6.18 -6.98
CA GLY A 155 -0.09 -6.48 -7.93
C GLY A 155 -0.23 -5.71 -9.25
N ARG A 156 -1.45 -5.51 -9.74
CA ARG A 156 -1.70 -4.68 -10.93
C ARG A 156 -1.51 -3.20 -10.63
N HIS A 157 -1.96 -2.70 -9.47
CA HIS A 157 -1.75 -1.32 -9.04
C HIS A 157 -0.25 -1.00 -8.96
N TYR A 158 0.54 -1.88 -8.34
CA TYR A 158 2.00 -1.80 -8.33
C TYR A 158 2.58 -1.63 -9.75
N GLN A 159 2.18 -2.52 -10.69
CA GLN A 159 2.67 -2.46 -12.07
C GLN A 159 2.23 -1.17 -12.78
N ASP A 160 1.00 -0.69 -12.57
CA ASP A 160 0.50 0.54 -13.16
C ASP A 160 1.26 1.77 -12.66
N TYR A 161 1.53 1.86 -11.36
CA TYR A 161 2.34 2.92 -10.78
C TYR A 161 3.76 2.93 -11.33
N LEU A 162 4.41 1.77 -11.40
CA LEU A 162 5.80 1.67 -11.87
C LEU A 162 5.91 2.03 -13.36
N LYS A 163 5.01 1.52 -14.20
CA LYS A 163 4.95 1.87 -15.63
C LYS A 163 4.72 3.36 -15.87
N LEU A 164 3.86 4.01 -15.08
CA LEU A 164 3.66 5.45 -15.18
C LEU A 164 4.90 6.22 -14.72
N ALA A 165 5.60 5.75 -13.68
CA ALA A 165 6.86 6.35 -13.26
C ALA A 165 7.92 6.31 -14.36
N GLU A 166 8.09 5.17 -15.02
CA GLU A 166 8.99 5.01 -16.17
C GLU A 166 8.59 5.92 -17.36
N GLN A 167 7.29 5.95 -17.66
CA GLN A 167 6.76 6.70 -18.82
C GLN A 167 6.95 8.22 -18.67
N TYR A 168 6.80 8.77 -17.47
CA TYR A 168 6.84 10.22 -17.25
C TYR A 168 8.16 10.73 -16.68
N ALA A 169 9.13 9.86 -16.44
CA ALA A 169 10.47 10.24 -16.05
C ALA A 169 11.26 10.79 -17.26
N GLU A 170 12.13 11.76 -17.00
CA GLU A 170 13.04 12.32 -18.01
C GLU A 170 14.34 11.49 -18.18
N GLN A 171 14.60 10.60 -17.21
CA GLN A 171 15.79 9.74 -17.15
C GLN A 171 15.42 8.39 -16.55
N SER A 172 16.36 7.42 -16.58
CA SER A 172 16.15 6.15 -15.86
C SER A 172 15.76 6.39 -14.39
N ILE A 173 14.81 5.60 -13.92
CA ILE A 173 14.33 5.66 -12.53
C ILE A 173 15.00 4.65 -11.60
N ASP A 174 15.95 3.85 -12.10
CA ASP A 174 16.55 2.72 -11.37
C ASP A 174 17.22 3.16 -10.06
N GLU A 175 18.03 4.23 -10.11
CA GLU A 175 18.68 4.78 -8.91
C GLU A 175 17.63 5.29 -7.91
N ARG A 176 16.51 5.85 -8.42
CA ARG A 176 15.46 6.40 -7.58
C ARG A 176 14.60 5.29 -6.96
N ILE A 177 14.37 4.21 -7.69
CA ILE A 177 13.76 2.99 -7.16
C ILE A 177 14.65 2.42 -6.05
N ALA A 178 15.95 2.22 -6.31
CA ALA A 178 16.87 1.70 -5.31
C ALA A 178 16.90 2.57 -4.03
N PHE A 179 16.92 3.90 -4.18
CA PHE A 179 16.86 4.84 -3.08
C PHE A 179 15.59 4.67 -2.23
N PHE A 180 14.41 4.65 -2.88
CA PHE A 180 13.15 4.45 -2.15
C PHE A 180 13.02 3.05 -1.57
N GLY A 181 13.68 2.05 -2.15
CA GLY A 181 13.78 0.71 -1.59
C GLY A 181 14.48 0.69 -0.23
N GLU A 182 15.61 1.37 -0.10
CA GLU A 182 16.30 1.50 1.19
C GLU A 182 15.47 2.30 2.21
N VAL A 183 14.78 3.37 1.77
CA VAL A 183 13.90 4.15 2.65
C VAL A 183 12.72 3.30 3.13
N GLU A 184 12.10 2.52 2.23
CA GLU A 184 10.99 1.63 2.55
C GLU A 184 11.42 0.52 3.51
N LYS A 185 12.53 -0.14 3.23
CA LYS A 185 13.13 -1.15 4.11
C LYS A 185 13.39 -0.60 5.51
N ALA A 186 13.99 0.59 5.59
CA ALA A 186 14.20 1.25 6.87
C ALA A 186 12.88 1.54 7.59
N ALA A 187 11.83 1.97 6.87
CA ALA A 187 10.51 2.23 7.45
C ALA A 187 9.85 0.96 8.00
N ILE A 188 10.04 -0.19 7.33
CA ILE A 188 9.48 -1.49 7.75
C ILE A 188 10.26 -2.07 8.95
N LEU A 189 11.58 -1.92 8.96
CA LEU A 189 12.43 -2.50 10.02
C LEU A 189 12.55 -1.62 11.27
N THR A 190 12.15 -0.35 11.19
CA THR A 190 12.17 0.56 12.34
C THR A 190 10.97 0.31 13.25
N PRO A 191 11.16 0.21 14.58
CA PRO A 191 10.04 0.10 15.52
C PRO A 191 9.04 1.24 15.38
N ASP A 192 7.75 0.91 15.47
CA ASP A 192 6.64 1.87 15.46
C ASP A 192 5.85 1.74 16.76
N SER A 193 5.50 2.86 17.37
CA SER A 193 4.76 2.90 18.64
C SER A 193 3.30 2.49 18.51
N VAL A 194 2.81 2.37 17.27
CA VAL A 194 1.43 1.97 16.98
C VAL A 194 1.41 0.83 15.97
N PHE A 195 0.61 -0.21 16.26
CA PHE A 195 0.33 -1.25 15.28
C PHE A 195 -0.65 -0.72 14.24
N ARG A 196 -0.28 -0.81 12.95
CA ARG A 196 -1.08 -0.43 11.76
C ARG A 196 -0.76 -1.36 10.60
N PHE A 197 -1.62 -1.35 9.59
CA PHE A 197 -1.41 -2.19 8.40
C PHE A 197 -0.04 -1.92 7.75
N HIS A 198 0.42 -0.67 7.69
CA HIS A 198 1.74 -0.28 7.18
C HIS A 198 2.73 0.17 8.28
N SER A 199 2.51 -0.15 9.55
CA SER A 199 3.51 0.16 10.58
C SER A 199 4.81 -0.64 10.37
N GLY A 200 5.89 -0.14 10.94
CA GLY A 200 7.12 -0.90 11.11
C GLY A 200 6.98 -2.04 12.12
N MET A 201 8.10 -2.51 12.68
CA MET A 201 8.07 -3.53 13.73
C MET A 201 7.29 -3.02 14.94
N PRO A 202 6.60 -3.90 15.67
CA PRO A 202 6.06 -3.58 16.99
C PRO A 202 7.18 -3.11 17.93
N ALA A 203 6.93 -2.03 18.72
CA ALA A 203 7.88 -1.50 19.69
C ALA A 203 7.83 -2.30 20.99
#